data_706ed6066177451d84e59eb2b6900dd9
#
_entry.id   706ed6066177451d84e59eb2b6900dd9
#
_cell.length_a   1.000
_cell.length_b   1.000
_cell.length_c   1.000
_cell.angle_alpha   90.00
_cell.angle_beta   90.00
_cell.angle_gamma   90.00
#
_symmetry.space_group_name_H-M   'P 1'
#
loop_
_entity.id
_entity.type
_entity.pdbx_description
1 polymer ?
#
loop_
_entity_poly.entity_id
_entity_poly.type
_entity_poly.pdbx_seq_one_letter_code
_entity_poly.pdbx_strand_id
1 'polypeptide(L)'
;FPLSNQSQLAPGAKLVVKLGYDDDEQQVFSGVVVKHSISIRGSNQAELVVECRDPLFAATLARNNANFVDMTDSDIWQQLAGSYGVSCTATATAESHAELVQYYSSDWDFMLIRAEVNGMLLNADDGSLSIAPPDVSSDPVLKVTYGDDLLSFNASLDASQQFSTVNAVSWDPASQQVQQQSATPDAFSGQVFKVQAGMDAAHRDHVAFIRVS
;
A
#
# COMPACT_ATOMS: atom_id res chain seq x y z
N PHE A 1 -34.95 2.29 -12.19
CA PHE A 1 -33.80 3.14 -11.95
C PHE A 1 -32.97 3.22 -13.23
N PRO A 2 -33.00 4.33 -13.97
CA PRO A 2 -32.29 4.41 -15.26
C PRO A 2 -30.77 4.27 -15.07
N LEU A 3 -30.19 4.80 -13.98
CA LEU A 3 -28.75 4.76 -13.73
C LEU A 3 -28.23 3.36 -13.41
N SER A 4 -28.99 2.52 -12.71
CA SER A 4 -28.55 1.16 -12.34
C SER A 4 -28.46 0.20 -13.54
N ASN A 5 -29.12 0.54 -14.64
CA ASN A 5 -29.11 -0.26 -15.86
C ASN A 5 -28.06 0.22 -16.88
N GLN A 6 -27.30 1.26 -16.56
CA GLN A 6 -26.23 1.72 -17.43
C GLN A 6 -25.04 0.76 -17.39
N SER A 7 -24.61 0.31 -18.54
CA SER A 7 -23.45 -0.59 -18.69
C SER A 7 -22.16 -0.01 -18.11
N GLN A 8 -22.05 1.31 -18.05
CA GLN A 8 -20.90 2.04 -17.50
C GLN A 8 -20.78 1.90 -15.99
N LEU A 9 -21.87 1.56 -15.28
CA LEU A 9 -21.89 1.38 -13.83
C LEU A 9 -22.05 -0.11 -13.44
N ALA A 10 -22.04 -0.99 -14.42
CA ALA A 10 -22.12 -2.43 -14.14
C ALA A 10 -20.81 -2.97 -13.54
N PRO A 11 -20.87 -3.96 -12.64
CA PRO A 11 -19.66 -4.62 -12.14
C PRO A 11 -18.78 -5.10 -13.30
N GLY A 12 -17.48 -4.80 -13.23
CA GLY A 12 -16.49 -5.05 -14.28
C GLY A 12 -16.24 -3.85 -15.22
N ALA A 13 -17.08 -2.82 -15.20
CA ALA A 13 -16.85 -1.62 -16.00
C ALA A 13 -15.69 -0.78 -15.45
N LYS A 14 -14.89 -0.21 -16.34
CA LYS A 14 -13.88 0.79 -15.95
C LYS A 14 -14.53 2.13 -15.67
N LEU A 15 -14.16 2.76 -14.58
CA LEU A 15 -14.65 4.08 -14.17
C LEU A 15 -13.47 5.01 -13.91
N VAL A 16 -13.57 6.22 -14.46
CA VAL A 16 -12.65 7.31 -14.19
C VAL A 16 -13.44 8.46 -13.58
N VAL A 17 -12.97 8.97 -12.44
CA VAL A 17 -13.54 10.13 -11.76
C VAL A 17 -12.60 11.31 -11.96
N LYS A 18 -13.15 12.40 -12.45
CA LYS A 18 -12.46 13.68 -12.60
C LYS A 18 -13.15 14.72 -11.76
N LEU A 19 -12.37 15.54 -11.07
CA LEU A 19 -12.84 16.67 -10.29
C LEU A 19 -12.06 17.93 -10.67
N GLY A 20 -12.73 19.06 -10.69
CA GLY A 20 -12.11 20.34 -11.04
C GLY A 20 -13.13 21.49 -11.05
N TYR A 21 -12.62 22.69 -11.31
CA TYR A 21 -13.38 23.90 -11.48
C TYR A 21 -13.05 24.53 -12.83
N ASP A 22 -14.03 25.23 -13.45
CA ASP A 22 -13.84 26.07 -14.65
C ASP A 22 -13.14 25.32 -15.82
N ASP A 23 -13.60 24.12 -16.15
CA ASP A 23 -13.09 23.25 -17.22
C ASP A 23 -11.64 22.70 -16.98
N ASP A 24 -11.06 22.90 -15.79
CA ASP A 24 -9.79 22.29 -15.39
C ASP A 24 -10.04 21.06 -14.49
N GLU A 25 -10.56 20.00 -15.12
CA GLU A 25 -10.84 18.74 -14.45
C GLU A 25 -9.61 17.84 -14.43
N GLN A 26 -9.20 17.42 -13.24
CA GLN A 26 -8.11 16.46 -13.02
C GLN A 26 -8.66 15.09 -12.63
N GLN A 27 -8.01 14.04 -13.12
CA GLN A 27 -8.32 12.68 -12.72
C GLN A 27 -7.93 12.48 -11.26
N VAL A 28 -8.91 12.10 -10.44
CA VAL A 28 -8.71 11.83 -9.01
C VAL A 28 -8.87 10.35 -8.69
N PHE A 29 -9.39 9.57 -9.60
CA PHE A 29 -9.53 8.13 -9.45
C PHE A 29 -9.71 7.44 -10.80
N SER A 30 -9.09 6.26 -10.97
CA SER A 30 -9.34 5.33 -12.05
C SER A 30 -9.44 3.91 -11.48
N GLY A 31 -10.44 3.16 -11.87
CA GLY A 31 -10.63 1.82 -11.33
C GLY A 31 -11.72 1.02 -12.03
N VAL A 32 -12.09 -0.08 -11.39
CA VAL A 32 -13.09 -1.02 -11.85
C VAL A 32 -14.25 -1.06 -10.87
N VAL A 33 -15.46 -1.02 -11.38
CA VAL A 33 -16.68 -1.19 -10.57
C VAL A 33 -16.73 -2.63 -10.07
N VAL A 34 -16.71 -2.81 -8.75
CA VAL A 34 -16.79 -4.15 -8.12
C VAL A 34 -18.17 -4.45 -7.57
N LYS A 35 -18.93 -3.41 -7.21
CA LYS A 35 -20.26 -3.58 -6.66
C LYS A 35 -21.10 -2.33 -6.90
N HIS A 36 -22.39 -2.53 -7.13
CA HIS A 36 -23.35 -1.45 -7.00
C HIS A 36 -24.51 -1.88 -6.10
N SER A 37 -25.10 -0.94 -5.39
CA SER A 37 -26.24 -1.15 -4.53
C SER A 37 -27.21 0.01 -4.63
N ILE A 38 -28.50 -0.28 -4.51
CA ILE A 38 -29.56 0.70 -4.51
C ILE A 38 -30.14 0.77 -3.10
N SER A 39 -30.23 1.98 -2.57
CA SER A 39 -30.91 2.27 -1.30
C SER A 39 -32.10 3.18 -1.57
N ILE A 40 -33.28 2.79 -1.10
CA ILE A 40 -34.49 3.58 -1.22
C ILE A 40 -34.97 3.89 0.19
N ARG A 41 -35.08 5.18 0.51
CA ARG A 41 -35.53 5.64 1.81
C ARG A 41 -36.71 6.60 1.61
N GLY A 42 -37.84 6.26 2.22
CA GLY A 42 -39.06 7.08 2.10
C GLY A 42 -39.59 7.17 0.67
N SER A 43 -40.40 8.19 0.40
CA SER A 43 -41.13 8.33 -0.88
C SER A 43 -40.32 8.95 -2.03
N ASN A 44 -39.15 9.52 -1.79
CA ASN A 44 -38.45 10.26 -2.85
C ASN A 44 -36.89 10.27 -2.71
N GLN A 45 -36.30 9.42 -1.89
CA GLN A 45 -34.86 9.34 -1.76
C GLN A 45 -34.38 7.97 -2.25
N ALA A 46 -33.87 7.95 -3.47
CA ALA A 46 -33.26 6.78 -4.04
C ALA A 46 -31.82 7.08 -4.40
N GLU A 47 -30.93 6.30 -3.87
CA GLU A 47 -29.48 6.43 -3.98
C GLU A 47 -28.90 5.19 -4.66
N LEU A 48 -28.06 5.40 -5.67
CA LEU A 48 -27.21 4.35 -6.24
C LEU A 48 -25.79 4.54 -5.70
N VAL A 49 -25.30 3.54 -4.98
CA VAL A 49 -23.94 3.50 -4.48
C VAL A 49 -23.12 2.55 -5.37
N VAL A 50 -22.04 3.07 -5.93
CA VAL A 50 -21.10 2.31 -6.76
C VAL A 50 -19.77 2.20 -6.02
N GLU A 51 -19.34 0.97 -5.76
CA GLU A 51 -18.06 0.67 -5.15
C GLU A 51 -17.05 0.33 -6.27
N CYS A 52 -15.95 1.08 -6.28
CA CYS A 52 -14.88 0.88 -7.24
C CYS A 52 -13.59 0.51 -6.52
N ARG A 53 -12.74 -0.25 -7.20
CA ARG A 53 -11.42 -0.65 -6.72
C ARG A 53 -10.38 -0.39 -7.79
N ASP A 54 -9.13 -0.25 -7.38
CA ASP A 54 -7.99 -0.24 -8.29
C ASP A 54 -7.98 -1.51 -9.17
N PRO A 55 -7.53 -1.45 -10.44
CA PRO A 55 -7.46 -2.64 -11.29
C PRO A 55 -6.70 -3.81 -10.69
N LEU A 56 -5.68 -3.53 -9.88
CA LEU A 56 -4.87 -4.57 -9.21
C LEU A 56 -5.65 -5.34 -8.13
N PHE A 57 -6.85 -4.90 -7.78
CA PHE A 57 -7.78 -5.68 -6.94
C PHE A 57 -7.99 -7.10 -7.50
N ALA A 58 -7.91 -7.29 -8.81
CA ALA A 58 -7.99 -8.61 -9.44
C ALA A 58 -6.93 -9.59 -8.90
N ALA A 59 -5.75 -9.08 -8.52
CA ALA A 59 -4.67 -9.90 -7.96
C ALA A 59 -4.99 -10.48 -6.57
N THR A 60 -6.04 -9.99 -5.89
CA THR A 60 -6.47 -10.49 -4.58
C THR A 60 -7.49 -11.63 -4.67
N LEU A 61 -8.10 -11.87 -5.84
CA LEU A 61 -9.28 -12.72 -5.96
C LEU A 61 -8.95 -14.21 -6.09
N ALA A 62 -7.94 -14.54 -6.88
CA ALA A 62 -7.57 -15.93 -7.16
C ALA A 62 -6.34 -16.35 -6.34
N ARG A 63 -6.30 -17.64 -5.98
CA ARG A 63 -5.11 -18.26 -5.40
C ARG A 63 -4.38 -19.02 -6.49
N ASN A 64 -3.10 -18.73 -6.63
CA ASN A 64 -2.25 -19.25 -7.68
C ASN A 64 -1.13 -20.11 -7.12
N ASN A 65 -0.59 -20.95 -7.99
CA ASN A 65 0.68 -21.66 -7.78
C ASN A 65 1.60 -21.28 -8.93
N ALA A 66 2.79 -20.82 -8.61
CA ALA A 66 3.80 -20.47 -9.60
C ALA A 66 5.19 -20.84 -9.08
N ASN A 67 6.10 -21.07 -9.99
CA ASN A 67 7.51 -21.29 -9.69
C ASN A 67 8.33 -20.25 -10.44
N PHE A 68 9.11 -19.48 -9.73
CA PHE A 68 10.00 -18.45 -10.26
C PHE A 68 11.43 -18.96 -10.14
N VAL A 69 12.13 -19.09 -11.27
CA VAL A 69 13.46 -19.66 -11.36
C VAL A 69 14.42 -18.58 -11.83
N ASP A 70 15.54 -18.44 -11.15
CA ASP A 70 16.61 -17.47 -11.46
C ASP A 70 16.10 -16.02 -11.60
N MET A 71 15.13 -15.63 -10.75
CA MET A 71 14.50 -14.32 -10.76
C MET A 71 14.77 -13.55 -9.47
N THR A 72 14.88 -12.23 -9.58
CA THR A 72 14.87 -11.33 -8.43
C THR A 72 13.44 -11.03 -8.00
N ASP A 73 13.24 -10.57 -6.75
CA ASP A 73 11.90 -10.15 -6.30
C ASP A 73 11.35 -9.01 -7.17
N SER A 74 12.20 -8.07 -7.58
CA SER A 74 11.78 -6.97 -8.47
C SER A 74 11.29 -7.46 -9.84
N ASP A 75 11.88 -8.50 -10.41
CA ASP A 75 11.43 -9.10 -11.67
C ASP A 75 10.09 -9.80 -11.49
N ILE A 76 9.93 -10.52 -10.38
CA ILE A 76 8.69 -11.23 -10.04
C ILE A 76 7.53 -10.24 -9.89
N TRP A 77 7.72 -9.13 -9.18
CA TRP A 77 6.69 -8.10 -9.04
C TRP A 77 6.27 -7.51 -10.38
N GLN A 78 7.25 -7.22 -11.25
CA GLN A 78 6.96 -6.70 -12.59
C GLN A 78 6.18 -7.71 -13.43
N GLN A 79 6.57 -8.99 -13.38
CA GLN A 79 5.87 -10.05 -14.09
C GLN A 79 4.43 -10.22 -13.60
N LEU A 80 4.22 -10.27 -12.28
CA LEU A 80 2.89 -10.45 -11.71
C LEU A 80 1.98 -9.24 -12.00
N ALA A 81 2.44 -8.01 -11.76
CA ALA A 81 1.68 -6.81 -12.06
C ALA A 81 1.35 -6.70 -13.55
N GLY A 82 2.30 -7.04 -14.42
CA GLY A 82 2.12 -7.06 -15.88
C GLY A 82 1.01 -8.00 -16.33
N SER A 83 0.79 -9.13 -15.64
CA SER A 83 -0.31 -10.07 -15.95
C SER A 83 -1.71 -9.46 -15.76
N TYR A 84 -1.81 -8.42 -14.94
CA TYR A 84 -3.03 -7.64 -14.71
C TYR A 84 -3.11 -6.36 -15.56
N GLY A 85 -2.12 -6.13 -16.44
CA GLY A 85 -2.05 -4.92 -17.25
C GLY A 85 -1.72 -3.66 -16.44
N VAL A 86 -1.10 -3.82 -15.27
CA VAL A 86 -0.67 -2.74 -14.37
C VAL A 86 0.81 -2.50 -14.55
N SER A 87 1.22 -1.23 -14.70
CA SER A 87 2.62 -0.85 -14.73
C SER A 87 3.22 -1.00 -13.34
N CYS A 88 4.42 -1.57 -13.24
CA CYS A 88 5.12 -1.74 -11.97
C CYS A 88 6.46 -1.00 -12.00
N THR A 89 6.65 -0.11 -11.03
CA THR A 89 7.93 0.53 -10.73
C THR A 89 8.44 0.00 -9.41
N ALA A 90 9.46 -0.86 -9.44
CA ALA A 90 10.03 -1.45 -8.25
C ALA A 90 11.50 -1.05 -8.09
N THR A 91 11.92 -0.77 -6.86
CA THR A 91 13.33 -0.68 -6.52
C THR A 91 13.97 -2.04 -6.79
N ALA A 92 15.07 -2.06 -7.53
CA ALA A 92 15.76 -3.29 -7.87
C ALA A 92 16.24 -4.02 -6.62
N THR A 93 15.98 -5.34 -6.56
CA THR A 93 16.52 -6.22 -5.53
C THR A 93 17.74 -6.96 -6.05
N ALA A 94 18.76 -7.13 -5.21
CA ALA A 94 20.04 -7.69 -5.62
C ALA A 94 20.06 -9.22 -5.61
N GLU A 95 19.25 -9.85 -4.75
CA GLU A 95 19.23 -11.30 -4.57
C GLU A 95 18.42 -11.97 -5.67
N SER A 96 19.05 -12.89 -6.41
CA SER A 96 18.37 -13.75 -7.37
C SER A 96 18.08 -15.09 -6.73
N HIS A 97 16.81 -15.50 -6.75
CA HIS A 97 16.38 -16.79 -6.22
C HIS A 97 16.57 -17.87 -7.27
N ALA A 98 17.35 -18.90 -6.93
CA ALA A 98 17.48 -20.09 -7.80
C ALA A 98 16.10 -20.74 -8.04
N GLU A 99 15.26 -20.76 -7.01
CA GLU A 99 13.88 -21.22 -7.08
C GLU A 99 13.06 -20.58 -5.97
N LEU A 100 11.94 -19.94 -6.33
CA LEU A 100 10.99 -19.36 -5.39
C LEU A 100 9.57 -19.80 -5.75
N VAL A 101 8.88 -20.42 -4.82
CA VAL A 101 7.56 -21.01 -5.04
C VAL A 101 6.47 -20.12 -4.43
N GLN A 102 5.53 -19.72 -5.26
CA GLN A 102 4.22 -19.26 -4.80
C GLN A 102 3.33 -20.48 -4.62
N TYR A 103 2.85 -20.69 -3.40
CA TYR A 103 2.02 -21.83 -3.10
C TYR A 103 0.66 -21.40 -2.53
N TYR A 104 -0.39 -21.63 -3.30
CA TYR A 104 -1.79 -21.40 -2.94
C TYR A 104 -2.06 -20.07 -2.24
N SER A 105 -1.44 -19.00 -2.72
CA SER A 105 -1.61 -17.62 -2.27
C SER A 105 -2.10 -16.74 -3.41
N SER A 106 -2.76 -15.62 -3.07
CA SER A 106 -3.07 -14.62 -4.09
C SER A 106 -1.78 -13.96 -4.57
N ASP A 107 -1.79 -13.43 -5.79
CA ASP A 107 -0.62 -12.73 -6.33
C ASP A 107 -0.33 -11.48 -5.51
N TRP A 108 -1.39 -10.82 -5.01
CA TRP A 108 -1.25 -9.68 -4.12
C TRP A 108 -0.55 -10.05 -2.81
N ASP A 109 -1.02 -11.08 -2.10
CA ASP A 109 -0.42 -11.52 -0.84
C ASP A 109 1.03 -11.95 -1.04
N PHE A 110 1.31 -12.64 -2.16
CA PHE A 110 2.66 -13.06 -2.49
C PHE A 110 3.58 -11.86 -2.72
N MET A 111 3.15 -10.88 -3.53
CA MET A 111 3.92 -9.65 -3.75
C MET A 111 4.14 -8.88 -2.45
N LEU A 112 3.12 -8.79 -1.60
CA LEU A 112 3.19 -8.10 -0.32
C LEU A 112 4.20 -8.74 0.63
N ILE A 113 4.14 -10.07 0.80
CA ILE A 113 5.09 -10.82 1.64
C ILE A 113 6.52 -10.61 1.14
N ARG A 114 6.73 -10.64 -0.18
CA ARG A 114 8.07 -10.42 -0.75
C ARG A 114 8.55 -8.98 -0.55
N ALA A 115 7.66 -8.00 -0.64
CA ALA A 115 7.99 -6.61 -0.34
C ALA A 115 8.38 -6.43 1.14
N GLU A 116 7.63 -7.03 2.06
CA GLU A 116 7.95 -7.00 3.49
C GLU A 116 9.31 -7.62 3.81
N VAL A 117 9.67 -8.75 3.17
CA VAL A 117 10.99 -9.39 3.32
C VAL A 117 12.12 -8.45 2.90
N ASN A 118 11.88 -7.62 1.88
CA ASN A 118 12.85 -6.63 1.39
C ASN A 118 12.77 -5.27 2.13
N GLY A 119 11.91 -5.14 3.14
CA GLY A 119 11.70 -3.86 3.86
C GLY A 119 11.08 -2.77 2.98
N MET A 120 10.30 -3.16 1.97
CA MET A 120 9.67 -2.27 1.02
C MET A 120 8.17 -2.15 1.25
N LEU A 121 7.62 -1.00 0.88
CA LEU A 121 6.19 -0.74 0.83
C LEU A 121 5.68 -1.01 -0.57
N LEU A 122 4.52 -1.64 -0.64
CA LEU A 122 3.78 -1.88 -1.87
C LEU A 122 2.60 -0.92 -1.91
N ASN A 123 2.57 -0.07 -2.92
CA ASN A 123 1.53 0.93 -3.11
C ASN A 123 0.93 0.82 -4.51
N ALA A 124 -0.37 0.54 -4.58
CA ALA A 124 -1.14 0.53 -5.81
C ALA A 124 -1.97 1.81 -5.89
N ASP A 125 -1.77 2.58 -6.94
CA ASP A 125 -2.45 3.84 -7.16
C ASP A 125 -2.67 4.10 -8.65
N ASP A 126 -3.91 4.44 -9.00
CA ASP A 126 -4.35 4.84 -10.35
C ASP A 126 -3.89 3.87 -11.47
N GLY A 127 -3.93 2.56 -11.21
CA GLY A 127 -3.53 1.53 -12.18
C GLY A 127 -2.02 1.39 -12.34
N SER A 128 -1.25 1.89 -11.40
CA SER A 128 0.19 1.67 -11.26
C SER A 128 0.54 1.04 -9.93
N LEU A 129 1.61 0.27 -9.90
CA LEU A 129 2.17 -0.34 -8.70
C LEU A 129 3.56 0.22 -8.47
N SER A 130 3.80 0.77 -7.29
CA SER A 130 5.14 1.16 -6.85
C SER A 130 5.59 0.31 -5.67
N ILE A 131 6.85 -0.16 -5.69
CA ILE A 131 7.43 -0.95 -4.61
C ILE A 131 8.81 -0.36 -4.30
N ALA A 132 8.92 0.25 -3.13
CA ALA A 132 10.13 0.94 -2.71
C ALA A 132 10.27 0.94 -1.19
N PRO A 133 11.48 1.13 -0.65
CA PRO A 133 11.67 1.43 0.77
C PRO A 133 10.87 2.68 1.17
N PRO A 134 10.39 2.76 2.44
CA PRO A 134 9.74 3.97 2.92
C PRO A 134 10.69 5.16 2.83
N ASP A 135 10.26 6.23 2.18
CA ASP A 135 11.03 7.47 2.16
C ASP A 135 10.72 8.28 3.42
N VAL A 136 11.68 8.29 4.33
CA VAL A 136 11.61 9.02 5.60
C VAL A 136 12.55 10.23 5.62
N SER A 137 13.22 10.52 4.51
CA SER A 137 14.24 11.57 4.39
C SER A 137 13.80 12.78 3.59
N SER A 138 12.77 12.64 2.78
CA SER A 138 12.22 13.73 1.98
C SER A 138 11.52 14.80 2.84
N ASP A 139 11.46 16.01 2.32
CA ASP A 139 10.68 17.09 2.93
C ASP A 139 9.19 16.72 3.03
N PRO A 140 8.47 17.19 4.06
CA PRO A 140 7.04 16.94 4.20
C PRO A 140 6.24 17.40 2.99
N VAL A 141 5.44 16.53 2.42
CA VAL A 141 4.55 16.84 1.28
C VAL A 141 3.42 17.79 1.69
N LEU A 142 3.00 17.72 2.96
CA LEU A 142 1.93 18.55 3.50
C LEU A 142 2.32 19.05 4.88
N LYS A 143 2.10 20.34 5.13
CA LYS A 143 2.18 20.95 6.44
C LYS A 143 0.80 21.47 6.84
N VAL A 144 0.31 20.99 7.97
CA VAL A 144 -0.97 21.42 8.56
C VAL A 144 -0.74 22.10 9.89
N THR A 145 -1.55 23.12 10.20
CA THR A 145 -1.41 23.93 11.40
C THR A 145 -2.65 23.82 12.26
N TYR A 146 -2.47 23.42 13.52
CA TYR A 146 -3.58 23.37 14.47
C TYR A 146 -4.16 24.76 14.75
N GLY A 147 -5.48 24.84 14.62
CA GLY A 147 -6.21 26.11 14.80
C GLY A 147 -6.33 26.96 13.54
N ASP A 148 -5.80 26.50 12.40
CA ASP A 148 -5.91 27.14 11.09
C ASP A 148 -6.56 26.17 10.08
N ASP A 149 -5.83 25.21 9.59
CA ASP A 149 -6.27 24.25 8.58
C ASP A 149 -6.50 22.82 9.11
N LEU A 150 -6.09 22.52 10.35
CA LEU A 150 -6.30 21.23 11.00
C LEU A 150 -7.56 21.25 11.88
N LEU A 151 -8.62 20.59 11.42
CA LEU A 151 -9.89 20.50 12.13
C LEU A 151 -9.93 19.41 13.21
N SER A 152 -9.34 18.26 12.92
CA SER A 152 -9.22 17.16 13.88
C SER A 152 -7.98 16.33 13.56
N PHE A 153 -7.32 15.83 14.59
CA PHE A 153 -6.16 14.97 14.46
C PHE A 153 -6.15 13.95 15.60
N ASN A 154 -5.92 12.70 15.26
CA ASN A 154 -5.76 11.63 16.22
C ASN A 154 -4.52 10.81 15.83
N ALA A 155 -3.57 10.69 16.74
CA ALA A 155 -2.36 9.91 16.54
C ALA A 155 -2.13 8.99 17.74
N SER A 156 -1.64 7.79 17.48
CA SER A 156 -1.20 6.85 18.50
C SER A 156 0.21 6.35 18.17
N LEU A 157 1.02 6.20 19.20
CA LEU A 157 2.33 5.56 19.11
C LEU A 157 2.26 4.23 19.87
N ASP A 158 2.51 3.14 19.14
CA ASP A 158 2.58 1.80 19.72
C ASP A 158 4.00 1.24 19.53
N ALA A 159 4.67 0.98 20.63
CA ALA A 159 6.02 0.41 20.68
C ALA A 159 6.00 -1.07 21.10
N SER A 160 4.82 -1.70 21.19
CA SER A 160 4.68 -3.07 21.70
C SER A 160 5.39 -4.13 20.86
N GLN A 161 5.67 -3.83 19.58
CA GLN A 161 6.35 -4.73 18.65
C GLN A 161 7.72 -4.21 18.21
N GLN A 162 8.33 -3.33 18.97
CA GLN A 162 9.69 -2.89 18.69
C GLN A 162 10.71 -3.85 19.33
N PHE A 163 11.57 -4.39 18.48
CA PHE A 163 12.65 -5.27 18.91
C PHE A 163 13.98 -4.53 18.89
N SER A 164 14.84 -4.79 19.89
CA SER A 164 16.19 -4.22 19.92
C SER A 164 17.14 -4.94 18.96
N THR A 165 16.86 -6.20 18.66
CA THR A 165 17.68 -7.03 17.75
C THR A 165 16.81 -8.13 17.17
N VAL A 166 17.02 -8.44 15.90
CA VAL A 166 16.42 -9.58 15.21
C VAL A 166 17.53 -10.55 14.81
N ASN A 167 17.40 -11.81 15.19
CA ASN A 167 18.33 -12.86 14.83
C ASN A 167 17.64 -13.81 13.85
N ALA A 168 18.15 -13.89 12.63
CA ALA A 168 17.75 -14.90 11.66
C ALA A 168 18.68 -16.11 11.77
N VAL A 169 18.10 -17.29 11.85
CA VAL A 169 18.85 -18.56 11.96
C VAL A 169 18.32 -19.53 10.92
N SER A 170 19.21 -20.11 10.12
CA SER A 170 18.87 -21.14 9.15
C SER A 170 19.90 -22.27 9.17
N TRP A 171 19.46 -23.46 8.77
CA TRP A 171 20.35 -24.59 8.54
C TRP A 171 20.77 -24.63 7.07
N ASP A 172 22.06 -24.64 6.82
CA ASP A 172 22.61 -24.86 5.48
C ASP A 172 22.94 -26.34 5.27
N PRO A 173 22.17 -27.08 4.44
CA PRO A 173 22.42 -28.50 4.21
C PRO A 173 23.74 -28.78 3.48
N ALA A 174 24.23 -27.84 2.68
CA ALA A 174 25.45 -28.02 1.90
C ALA A 174 26.69 -27.93 2.78
N SER A 175 26.78 -26.97 3.66
CA SER A 175 27.88 -26.83 4.61
C SER A 175 27.67 -27.60 5.92
N GLN A 176 26.45 -28.10 6.16
CA GLN A 176 26.03 -28.77 7.40
C GLN A 176 26.28 -27.89 8.65
N GLN A 177 26.02 -26.61 8.53
CA GLN A 177 26.20 -25.62 9.58
C GLN A 177 24.97 -24.77 9.80
N VAL A 178 24.84 -24.26 11.02
CA VAL A 178 23.85 -23.24 11.32
C VAL A 178 24.41 -21.89 10.84
N GLN A 179 23.68 -21.24 9.93
CA GLN A 179 23.94 -19.86 9.55
C GLN A 179 23.12 -18.94 10.45
N GLN A 180 23.77 -17.94 10.99
CA GLN A 180 23.11 -16.95 11.83
C GLN A 180 23.51 -15.54 11.41
N GLN A 181 22.50 -14.69 11.25
CA GLN A 181 22.67 -13.27 10.96
C GLN A 181 21.87 -12.45 11.97
N SER A 182 22.49 -11.41 12.50
CA SER A 182 21.84 -10.48 13.43
C SER A 182 21.72 -9.11 12.78
N ALA A 183 20.55 -8.49 12.96
CA ALA A 183 20.30 -7.12 12.54
C ALA A 183 19.71 -6.33 13.72
N THR A 184 20.17 -5.10 13.87
CA THR A 184 19.56 -4.12 14.76
C THR A 184 18.66 -3.25 13.88
N PRO A 185 17.36 -3.12 14.20
CA PRO A 185 16.49 -2.24 13.48
C PRO A 185 17.03 -0.81 13.50
N ASP A 186 17.04 -0.16 12.34
CA ASP A 186 17.35 1.26 12.27
C ASP A 186 16.28 2.03 13.04
N ALA A 187 16.69 2.81 14.02
CA ALA A 187 15.80 3.76 14.64
C ALA A 187 15.37 4.77 13.56
N PHE A 188 14.05 4.92 13.34
CA PHE A 188 13.54 5.98 12.49
C PHE A 188 13.90 7.32 13.11
N SER A 189 15.09 7.80 12.80
CA SER A 189 15.64 9.04 13.39
C SER A 189 15.09 10.32 12.75
N GLY A 190 14.22 10.23 11.76
CA GLY A 190 13.88 11.37 10.93
C GLY A 190 12.43 11.86 10.99
N GLN A 191 11.45 11.02 11.19
CA GLN A 191 10.04 11.43 11.15
C GLN A 191 9.38 11.39 12.52
N VAL A 192 9.76 12.35 13.28
CA VAL A 192 9.09 12.68 14.54
C VAL A 192 8.01 13.69 14.21
N PHE A 193 6.76 13.35 14.49
CA PHE A 193 5.71 14.35 14.55
C PHE A 193 6.04 15.32 15.67
N LYS A 194 6.66 16.45 15.34
CA LYS A 194 6.74 17.56 16.26
C LYS A 194 5.41 18.31 16.22
N VAL A 195 4.51 17.96 17.12
CA VAL A 195 3.39 18.84 17.43
C VAL A 195 3.98 19.99 18.21
N GLN A 196 4.38 21.04 17.51
CA GLN A 196 4.69 22.33 18.13
C GLN A 196 3.35 23.02 18.38
N ALA A 197 2.62 22.54 19.39
CA ALA A 197 1.54 23.31 19.96
C ALA A 197 2.18 24.56 20.58
N GLY A 198 1.60 25.73 20.34
CA GLY A 198 1.95 26.95 21.07
C GLY A 198 1.53 26.88 22.55
N MET A 199 1.87 25.78 23.19
CA MET A 199 1.71 25.50 24.60
C MET A 199 3.03 25.73 25.29
N ASP A 200 2.96 26.40 26.42
CA ASP A 200 4.08 26.75 27.29
C ASP A 200 5.19 25.69 27.32
N ALA A 201 6.42 26.17 27.43
CA ALA A 201 7.67 25.41 27.44
C ALA A 201 7.79 24.32 28.53
N ALA A 202 6.70 23.98 29.23
CA ALA A 202 6.59 22.93 30.24
C ALA A 202 6.05 21.60 29.66
N HIS A 203 5.51 21.57 28.44
CA HIS A 203 5.05 20.32 27.82
C HIS A 203 6.07 19.87 26.80
N ARG A 204 6.80 18.85 27.19
CA ARG A 204 7.85 18.20 26.39
C ARG A 204 7.29 17.63 25.12
N ASP A 205 8.09 17.69 24.07
CA ASP A 205 7.89 17.14 22.75
C ASP A 205 7.28 15.75 22.80
N HIS A 206 6.02 15.61 22.42
CA HIS A 206 5.44 14.34 22.13
C HIS A 206 5.80 13.97 20.69
N VAL A 207 6.60 12.93 20.58
CA VAL A 207 7.02 12.37 19.30
C VAL A 207 5.97 11.36 18.86
N ALA A 208 5.27 11.64 17.78
CA ALA A 208 4.36 10.69 17.17
C ALA A 208 4.95 10.20 15.83
N PHE A 209 4.96 8.90 15.61
CA PHE A 209 5.32 8.31 14.33
C PHE A 209 4.05 8.07 13.53
N ILE A 210 3.98 8.57 12.31
CA ILE A 210 2.90 8.22 11.39
C ILE A 210 3.42 7.15 10.43
N ARG A 211 2.76 6.00 10.45
CA ARG A 211 2.83 5.03 9.39
C ARG A 211 1.79 5.45 8.35
N VAL A 212 2.22 5.95 7.21
CA VAL A 212 1.35 6.15 6.06
C VAL A 212 1.19 4.79 5.40
N SER A 213 -0.01 4.26 5.44
CA SER A 213 -0.39 3.02 4.73
C SER A 213 -0.95 3.36 3.38
#